data_595755f2f8dbc624ee91f1fbba4453dd
#
_entry.id   595755f2f8dbc624ee91f1fbba4453dd
#
_cell.length_a   1.000
_cell.length_b   1.000
_cell.length_c   1.000
_cell.angle_alpha   90.00
_cell.angle_beta   90.00
_cell.angle_gamma   90.00
#
_symmetry.space_group_name_H-M   'P 1'
#
loop_
_entity.id
_entity.type
_entity.pdbx_description
1 polymer ?
#
loop_
_entity_poly.entity_id
_entity_poly.type
_entity_poly.pdbx_seq_one_letter_code
_entity_poly.pdbx_strand_id
1 'polypeptide(L)'
;ATPPDSAATLSSWKELKLGYILYVAPDAAYLTTLKSDLRSWLILAVLILSISTFGLLILLIRKFITQPVSKLDYQLEQVMQKRLHNIDKPAHNDEISRLGIRFYELYEKLSHMLEQTREMSRNDALTGLANRAAFTEIANHRLTEASKNKEGLIFIYVDLDNFKFVNDKYGHDTGDNLLRAFSNKMLALLGIHQSPTAWMNMFRLSGDEFAIVIQGLVPDQIEKFLLKVLSLFEHGFHFEQGTFPVTASLGIAFYPENGHTVTQLISNADLAMYQAKHLGKNRYAFYSPEIAEQSRRQVAIEEQLNMVDPDEEFYLVYMPIVDRKNRCVSCEVLLRWESPVLGNVSPAEFIPIAETSGHFVKIDYWVIEKAIAMLPQVRSNLDEHIKLSINISSAQLGSTQIRDYTNRVLEKYETPGSAIELEITETYNLEQKENILDRLNIFLGQEFSIAIDDFGVGNTSLMQLVDSPINKIKLDRSFIDRVTRTHKDQMISAFINLCHIQNIKVIAEGIENKEQSHLLMNAGCDYFQGYYISKPISLLELAEYREYQYTAELTP
;
A
#
# COMPACT_ATOMS: atom_id res chain seq x y z
N ALA A 1 -61.04 -50.31 -107.80
CA ALA A 1 -61.09 -50.79 -106.48
C ALA A 1 -60.92 -49.60 -105.54
N THR A 2 -61.90 -49.42 -104.71
CA THR A 2 -61.93 -48.37 -103.65
C THR A 2 -60.83 -48.68 -102.61
N PRO A 3 -60.09 -47.72 -102.17
CA PRO A 3 -59.11 -47.94 -101.12
C PRO A 3 -59.77 -48.49 -99.87
N PRO A 4 -59.08 -49.36 -99.13
CA PRO A 4 -59.67 -49.88 -97.88
C PRO A 4 -59.80 -48.79 -96.85
N ASP A 5 -61.06 -48.73 -96.40
CA ASP A 5 -61.46 -47.83 -95.27
C ASP A 5 -60.95 -48.42 -93.98
N SER A 6 -59.71 -48.13 -93.63
CA SER A 6 -59.25 -48.22 -92.26
C SER A 6 -57.86 -47.61 -92.08
N ALA A 7 -57.80 -46.59 -91.42
CA ALA A 7 -56.79 -46.15 -90.53
C ALA A 7 -55.35 -46.66 -90.65
N ALA A 8 -54.68 -46.27 -91.68
CA ALA A 8 -53.24 -46.23 -91.60
C ALA A 8 -52.78 -44.79 -91.79
N THR A 9 -52.54 -44.16 -90.76
CA THR A 9 -52.17 -42.74 -90.66
C THR A 9 -50.86 -42.34 -91.29
N LEU A 10 -50.21 -43.24 -92.03
CA LEU A 10 -48.96 -43.00 -92.72
C LEU A 10 -48.87 -43.69 -94.13
N SER A 11 -50.00 -43.88 -94.81
CA SER A 11 -50.03 -44.35 -96.20
C SER A 11 -50.27 -43.19 -97.14
N SER A 12 -49.53 -43.08 -98.22
CA SER A 12 -49.79 -42.15 -99.32
C SER A 12 -50.12 -42.91 -100.57
N TRP A 13 -50.99 -42.40 -101.33
CA TRP A 13 -51.37 -42.98 -102.61
C TRP A 13 -51.30 -41.93 -103.75
N LYS A 14 -50.96 -42.34 -104.94
CA LYS A 14 -50.90 -41.48 -106.12
C LYS A 14 -51.50 -42.20 -107.25
N GLU A 15 -52.45 -41.60 -108.01
CA GLU A 15 -53.03 -42.13 -109.19
C GLU A 15 -52.05 -42.06 -110.38
N LEU A 16 -51.78 -43.18 -111.02
CA LEU A 16 -50.91 -43.26 -112.13
C LEU A 16 -51.74 -43.20 -113.44
N LYS A 17 -51.16 -42.63 -114.58
CA LYS A 17 -51.78 -42.61 -115.90
C LYS A 17 -52.09 -44.03 -116.29
N LEU A 18 -53.35 -44.35 -116.63
CA LEU A 18 -53.92 -45.66 -117.03
C LEU A 18 -54.78 -46.33 -115.93
N GLY A 19 -55.25 -45.59 -114.94
CA GLY A 19 -56.18 -46.11 -113.93
C GLY A 19 -55.58 -47.06 -112.86
N TYR A 20 -54.30 -47.09 -112.76
CA TYR A 20 -53.65 -47.83 -111.67
C TYR A 20 -53.34 -46.89 -110.45
N ILE A 21 -53.66 -47.41 -109.33
CA ILE A 21 -53.35 -46.70 -108.05
C ILE A 21 -52.13 -47.38 -107.46
N LEU A 22 -51.08 -46.56 -107.27
CA LEU A 22 -49.93 -47.02 -106.51
C LEU A 22 -50.21 -46.75 -105.03
N TYR A 23 -50.31 -47.80 -104.33
CA TYR A 23 -50.46 -47.73 -102.88
C TYR A 23 -49.12 -48.00 -102.20
N VAL A 24 -48.59 -47.06 -101.54
CA VAL A 24 -47.35 -47.23 -100.80
C VAL A 24 -47.69 -47.14 -99.30
N ALA A 25 -47.68 -48.26 -98.68
CA ALA A 25 -47.79 -48.36 -97.28
C ALA A 25 -46.41 -48.66 -96.67
N PRO A 26 -45.96 -47.94 -95.74
CA PRO A 26 -44.71 -48.32 -95.09
C PRO A 26 -44.86 -49.69 -94.42
N ASP A 27 -43.81 -50.48 -94.42
CA ASP A 27 -43.78 -51.76 -93.72
C ASP A 27 -44.07 -51.53 -92.22
N ALA A 28 -45.11 -52.13 -91.67
CA ALA A 28 -45.55 -51.97 -90.29
C ALA A 28 -44.48 -52.42 -89.33
N ALA A 29 -43.67 -53.40 -89.67
CA ALA A 29 -42.54 -53.89 -88.90
C ALA A 29 -41.43 -52.81 -88.85
N TYR A 30 -41.15 -52.18 -90.02
CA TYR A 30 -40.16 -51.09 -90.06
C TYR A 30 -40.60 -49.84 -89.28
N LEU A 31 -41.87 -49.48 -89.34
CA LEU A 31 -42.41 -48.36 -88.57
C LEU A 31 -42.39 -48.63 -87.06
N THR A 32 -42.62 -49.87 -86.61
CA THR A 32 -42.58 -50.23 -85.20
C THR A 32 -41.10 -50.25 -84.73
N THR A 33 -40.17 -50.74 -85.53
CA THR A 33 -38.72 -50.68 -85.18
C THR A 33 -38.23 -49.24 -85.16
N LEU A 34 -38.58 -48.41 -86.14
CA LEU A 34 -38.21 -46.99 -86.18
C LEU A 34 -38.79 -46.21 -85.00
N LYS A 35 -40.03 -46.49 -84.58
CA LYS A 35 -40.63 -45.90 -83.44
C LYS A 35 -39.96 -46.32 -82.09
N SER A 36 -39.58 -47.61 -82.00
CA SER A 36 -38.86 -48.11 -80.82
C SER A 36 -37.45 -47.50 -80.71
N ASP A 37 -36.74 -47.40 -81.86
CA ASP A 37 -35.39 -46.78 -81.89
C ASP A 37 -35.44 -45.28 -81.57
N LEU A 38 -36.38 -44.54 -82.19
CA LEU A 38 -36.62 -43.15 -81.90
C LEU A 38 -36.97 -42.92 -80.40
N ARG A 39 -37.80 -43.80 -79.84
CA ARG A 39 -38.17 -43.73 -78.39
C ARG A 39 -36.93 -44.00 -77.52
N SER A 40 -36.11 -45.00 -77.92
CA SER A 40 -34.87 -45.31 -77.17
C SER A 40 -33.88 -44.15 -77.23
N TRP A 41 -33.68 -43.54 -78.41
CA TRP A 41 -32.83 -42.36 -78.58
C TRP A 41 -33.35 -41.13 -77.78
N LEU A 42 -34.64 -40.92 -77.78
CA LEU A 42 -35.26 -39.86 -76.96
C LEU A 42 -35.06 -40.08 -75.48
N ILE A 43 -35.26 -41.29 -74.97
CA ILE A 43 -35.01 -41.66 -73.61
C ILE A 43 -33.55 -41.42 -73.22
N LEU A 44 -32.61 -41.89 -74.11
CA LEU A 44 -31.19 -41.69 -73.90
C LEU A 44 -30.79 -40.22 -73.91
N ALA A 45 -31.32 -39.41 -74.81
CA ALA A 45 -31.08 -37.96 -74.87
C ALA A 45 -31.60 -37.24 -73.66
N VAL A 46 -32.80 -37.56 -73.14
CA VAL A 46 -33.38 -37.01 -71.91
C VAL A 46 -32.54 -37.40 -70.70
N LEU A 47 -32.03 -38.62 -70.65
CA LEU A 47 -31.20 -39.14 -69.59
C LEU A 47 -29.84 -38.42 -69.54
N ILE A 48 -29.20 -38.25 -70.73
CA ILE A 48 -27.94 -37.50 -70.84
C ILE A 48 -28.15 -36.03 -70.45
N LEU A 49 -29.24 -35.37 -70.88
CA LEU A 49 -29.55 -34.02 -70.57
C LEU A 49 -29.79 -33.85 -69.04
N SER A 50 -30.55 -34.80 -68.43
CA SER A 50 -30.81 -34.82 -67.01
C SER A 50 -29.54 -34.99 -66.19
N ILE A 51 -28.65 -35.91 -66.55
CA ILE A 51 -27.37 -36.08 -65.87
C ILE A 51 -26.50 -34.85 -66.06
N SER A 52 -26.44 -34.26 -67.24
CA SER A 52 -25.67 -33.03 -67.50
C SER A 52 -26.19 -31.83 -66.69
N THR A 53 -27.52 -31.62 -66.68
CA THR A 53 -28.09 -30.54 -65.90
C THR A 53 -27.92 -30.75 -64.41
N PHE A 54 -28.07 -31.97 -63.89
CA PHE A 54 -27.82 -32.30 -62.48
C PHE A 54 -26.34 -32.12 -62.12
N GLY A 55 -25.40 -32.55 -62.97
CA GLY A 55 -23.97 -32.32 -62.78
C GLY A 55 -23.60 -30.84 -62.78
N LEU A 56 -24.19 -30.05 -63.69
CA LEU A 56 -24.00 -28.62 -63.74
C LEU A 56 -24.55 -27.93 -62.44
N LEU A 57 -25.74 -28.37 -61.99
CA LEU A 57 -26.36 -27.84 -60.76
C LEU A 57 -25.48 -28.14 -59.53
N ILE A 58 -24.95 -29.34 -59.41
CA ILE A 58 -24.01 -29.71 -58.35
C ILE A 58 -22.77 -28.83 -58.40
N LEU A 59 -22.19 -28.60 -59.56
CA LEU A 59 -21.01 -27.72 -59.68
C LEU A 59 -21.32 -26.28 -59.31
N LEU A 60 -22.49 -25.77 -59.71
CA LEU A 60 -22.92 -24.43 -59.33
C LEU A 60 -23.15 -24.29 -57.81
N ILE A 61 -23.85 -25.24 -57.20
CA ILE A 61 -24.06 -25.26 -55.74
C ILE A 61 -22.71 -25.35 -55.03
N ARG A 62 -21.81 -26.21 -55.49
CA ARG A 62 -20.50 -26.34 -54.87
C ARG A 62 -19.69 -25.05 -54.96
N LYS A 63 -19.67 -24.37 -56.11
CA LYS A 63 -18.89 -23.16 -56.36
C LYS A 63 -19.47 -21.92 -55.65
N PHE A 64 -20.79 -21.73 -55.71
CA PHE A 64 -21.42 -20.50 -55.24
C PHE A 64 -22.02 -20.60 -53.84
N ILE A 65 -22.21 -21.81 -53.29
CA ILE A 65 -22.80 -21.97 -51.96
C ILE A 65 -21.80 -22.69 -51.03
N THR A 66 -21.41 -23.94 -51.39
CA THR A 66 -20.66 -24.78 -50.45
C THR A 66 -19.25 -24.24 -50.18
N GLN A 67 -18.50 -23.85 -51.21
CA GLN A 67 -17.14 -23.33 -51.04
C GLN A 67 -17.07 -22.03 -50.25
N PRO A 68 -17.87 -20.98 -50.50
CA PRO A 68 -17.87 -19.75 -49.70
C PRO A 68 -18.26 -20.00 -48.24
N VAL A 69 -19.27 -20.83 -47.99
CA VAL A 69 -19.70 -21.17 -46.62
C VAL A 69 -18.62 -21.95 -45.87
N SER A 70 -18.03 -22.97 -46.53
CA SER A 70 -16.93 -23.74 -45.91
C SER A 70 -15.68 -22.87 -45.63
N LYS A 71 -15.38 -21.89 -46.51
CA LYS A 71 -14.28 -20.95 -46.27
C LYS A 71 -14.57 -20.07 -45.06
N LEU A 72 -15.78 -19.55 -44.92
CA LEU A 72 -16.20 -18.75 -43.78
C LEU A 72 -16.14 -19.56 -42.48
N ASP A 73 -16.65 -20.78 -42.49
CA ASP A 73 -16.64 -21.71 -41.36
C ASP A 73 -15.21 -22.03 -40.92
N TYR A 74 -14.32 -22.32 -41.85
CA TYR A 74 -12.90 -22.55 -41.59
C TYR A 74 -12.21 -21.31 -40.97
N GLN A 75 -12.48 -20.12 -41.50
CA GLN A 75 -11.91 -18.88 -40.93
C GLN A 75 -12.42 -18.62 -39.50
N LEU A 76 -13.68 -18.85 -39.24
CA LEU A 76 -14.28 -18.78 -37.92
C LEU A 76 -13.63 -19.74 -36.93
N GLU A 77 -13.44 -20.99 -37.34
CA GLU A 77 -12.78 -21.99 -36.49
C GLU A 77 -11.32 -21.60 -36.18
N GLN A 78 -10.58 -21.08 -37.17
CA GLN A 78 -9.20 -20.60 -36.95
C GLN A 78 -9.15 -19.38 -36.00
N VAL A 79 -10.11 -18.46 -36.04
CA VAL A 79 -10.24 -17.35 -35.12
C VAL A 79 -10.59 -17.83 -33.70
N MET A 80 -11.52 -18.78 -33.57
CA MET A 80 -11.86 -19.39 -32.29
C MET A 80 -10.67 -20.11 -31.64
N GLN A 81 -9.80 -20.74 -32.45
CA GLN A 81 -8.56 -21.37 -31.99
C GLN A 81 -7.40 -20.40 -31.80
N LYS A 82 -7.63 -19.06 -31.90
CA LYS A 82 -6.62 -17.98 -31.82
C LYS A 82 -5.46 -18.13 -32.83
N ARG A 83 -5.66 -18.82 -33.93
CA ARG A 83 -4.65 -19.02 -34.98
C ARG A 83 -4.72 -17.94 -36.07
N LEU A 84 -5.85 -17.28 -36.22
CA LEU A 84 -6.05 -16.14 -37.11
C LEU A 84 -6.55 -14.95 -36.30
N HIS A 85 -6.06 -13.76 -36.63
CA HIS A 85 -6.44 -12.52 -35.94
C HIS A 85 -7.46 -11.70 -36.75
N ASN A 86 -7.79 -12.14 -37.96
CA ASN A 86 -8.71 -11.40 -38.81
C ASN A 86 -9.48 -12.34 -39.79
N ILE A 87 -10.66 -11.91 -40.21
CA ILE A 87 -11.51 -12.61 -41.19
C ILE A 87 -11.44 -11.84 -42.51
N ASP A 88 -11.25 -12.54 -43.65
CA ASP A 88 -11.23 -11.90 -44.96
C ASP A 88 -12.61 -11.35 -45.31
N LYS A 89 -12.67 -10.12 -45.79
CA LYS A 89 -13.91 -9.54 -46.29
C LYS A 89 -14.32 -10.19 -47.61
N PRO A 90 -15.55 -10.74 -47.74
CA PRO A 90 -16.00 -11.34 -48.97
C PRO A 90 -16.02 -10.37 -50.15
N ALA A 91 -15.63 -10.82 -51.35
CA ALA A 91 -15.46 -9.95 -52.52
C ALA A 91 -16.68 -9.92 -53.48
N HIS A 92 -17.73 -10.74 -53.25
CA HIS A 92 -18.90 -10.86 -54.11
C HIS A 92 -20.13 -10.17 -53.54
N ASN A 93 -21.15 -9.93 -54.34
CA ASN A 93 -22.35 -9.16 -53.95
C ASN A 93 -23.64 -10.03 -54.00
N ASP A 94 -23.55 -11.25 -53.49
CA ASP A 94 -24.65 -12.20 -53.33
C ASP A 94 -25.13 -12.28 -51.86
N GLU A 95 -26.15 -13.08 -51.62
CA GLU A 95 -26.77 -13.24 -50.30
C GLU A 95 -25.75 -13.82 -49.27
N ILE A 96 -24.91 -14.75 -49.70
CA ILE A 96 -23.90 -15.42 -48.88
C ILE A 96 -22.76 -14.43 -48.55
N SER A 97 -22.34 -13.66 -49.55
CA SER A 97 -21.35 -12.59 -49.37
C SER A 97 -21.87 -11.49 -48.46
N ARG A 98 -23.15 -11.10 -48.56
CA ARG A 98 -23.78 -10.15 -47.61
C ARG A 98 -23.83 -10.69 -46.18
N LEU A 99 -24.10 -11.99 -46.02
CA LEU A 99 -24.03 -12.64 -44.70
C LEU A 99 -22.58 -12.60 -44.15
N GLY A 100 -21.61 -12.95 -45.01
CA GLY A 100 -20.19 -12.88 -44.66
C GLY A 100 -19.71 -11.47 -44.30
N ILE A 101 -20.17 -10.42 -45.02
CA ILE A 101 -19.88 -9.02 -44.69
C ILE A 101 -20.46 -8.62 -43.34
N ARG A 102 -21.72 -8.97 -43.06
CA ARG A 102 -22.34 -8.68 -41.75
C ARG A 102 -21.64 -9.40 -40.60
N PHE A 103 -21.17 -10.62 -40.86
CA PHE A 103 -20.40 -11.39 -39.90
C PHE A 103 -19.02 -10.74 -39.62
N TYR A 104 -18.34 -10.29 -40.68
CA TYR A 104 -17.11 -9.52 -40.59
C TYR A 104 -17.30 -8.23 -39.77
N GLU A 105 -18.34 -7.44 -40.06
CA GLU A 105 -18.65 -6.21 -39.33
C GLU A 105 -18.97 -6.46 -37.85
N LEU A 106 -19.70 -7.55 -37.55
CA LEU A 106 -19.99 -7.97 -36.20
C LEU A 106 -18.71 -8.39 -35.46
N TYR A 107 -17.85 -9.14 -36.09
CA TYR A 107 -16.55 -9.57 -35.56
C TYR A 107 -15.64 -8.37 -35.27
N GLU A 108 -15.50 -7.44 -36.19
CA GLU A 108 -14.75 -6.20 -36.04
C GLU A 108 -15.27 -5.39 -34.85
N LYS A 109 -16.59 -5.22 -34.78
CA LYS A 109 -17.24 -4.49 -33.68
C LYS A 109 -17.02 -5.19 -32.33
N LEU A 110 -17.14 -6.51 -32.30
CA LEU A 110 -16.90 -7.30 -31.08
C LEU A 110 -15.44 -7.23 -30.65
N SER A 111 -14.49 -7.36 -31.59
CA SER A 111 -13.06 -7.24 -31.32
C SER A 111 -12.71 -5.85 -30.78
N HIS A 112 -13.24 -4.80 -31.39
CA HIS A 112 -13.04 -3.42 -30.91
C HIS A 112 -13.65 -3.19 -29.51
N MET A 113 -14.84 -3.73 -29.24
CA MET A 113 -15.45 -3.65 -27.92
C MET A 113 -14.64 -4.44 -26.87
N LEU A 114 -14.11 -5.61 -27.23
CA LEU A 114 -13.24 -6.40 -26.36
C LEU A 114 -11.92 -5.67 -26.06
N GLU A 115 -11.31 -5.03 -27.05
CA GLU A 115 -10.11 -4.22 -26.89
C GLU A 115 -10.38 -3.02 -25.98
N GLN A 116 -11.46 -2.26 -26.23
CA GLN A 116 -11.88 -1.16 -25.36
C GLN A 116 -12.20 -1.61 -23.93
N THR A 117 -12.87 -2.76 -23.77
CA THR A 117 -13.16 -3.32 -22.45
C THR A 117 -11.87 -3.74 -21.73
N ARG A 118 -10.89 -4.29 -22.48
CA ARG A 118 -9.56 -4.61 -21.96
C ARG A 118 -8.80 -3.36 -21.52
N GLU A 119 -8.79 -2.32 -22.34
CA GLU A 119 -8.15 -1.04 -22.01
C GLU A 119 -8.80 -0.39 -20.78
N MET A 120 -10.14 -0.36 -20.73
CA MET A 120 -10.86 0.12 -19.53
C MET A 120 -10.59 -0.74 -18.30
N SER A 121 -10.40 -2.05 -18.46
CA SER A 121 -10.09 -2.98 -17.36
C SER A 121 -8.63 -2.93 -16.91
N ARG A 122 -7.72 -2.26 -17.66
CA ARG A 122 -6.27 -2.19 -17.35
C ARG A 122 -5.84 -0.88 -16.74
N ASN A 123 -6.67 0.15 -16.81
CA ASN A 123 -6.36 1.47 -16.27
C ASN A 123 -7.22 1.78 -15.05
N ASP A 124 -6.67 2.57 -14.14
CA ASP A 124 -7.41 3.18 -13.04
C ASP A 124 -8.24 4.36 -13.55
N ALA A 125 -9.54 4.34 -13.28
CA ALA A 125 -10.46 5.33 -13.82
C ALA A 125 -10.23 6.75 -13.28
N LEU A 126 -9.63 6.90 -12.08
CA LEU A 126 -9.38 8.18 -11.46
C LEU A 126 -8.12 8.86 -11.99
N THR A 127 -7.02 8.10 -12.07
CA THR A 127 -5.68 8.63 -12.36
C THR A 127 -5.23 8.40 -13.81
N GLY A 128 -5.89 7.49 -14.54
CA GLY A 128 -5.49 7.05 -15.87
C GLY A 128 -4.25 6.15 -15.90
N LEU A 129 -3.61 5.91 -14.75
CA LEU A 129 -2.48 5.00 -14.65
C LEU A 129 -2.91 3.55 -14.87
N ALA A 130 -1.98 2.69 -15.28
CA ALA A 130 -2.22 1.26 -15.29
C ALA A 130 -2.57 0.76 -13.88
N ASN A 131 -3.58 -0.10 -13.79
CA ASN A 131 -4.08 -0.62 -12.52
C ASN A 131 -3.33 -1.87 -12.05
N ARG A 132 -3.75 -2.45 -10.92
CA ARG A 132 -3.16 -3.67 -10.33
C ARG A 132 -3.13 -4.86 -11.29
N ALA A 133 -4.16 -5.02 -12.13
CA ALA A 133 -4.20 -6.12 -13.09
C ALA A 133 -3.13 -5.95 -14.18
N ALA A 134 -3.02 -4.73 -14.72
CA ALA A 134 -1.98 -4.39 -15.69
C ALA A 134 -0.58 -4.44 -15.06
N PHE A 135 -0.41 -4.02 -13.80
CA PHE A 135 0.85 -4.18 -13.07
C PHE A 135 1.32 -5.63 -13.08
N THR A 136 0.45 -6.56 -12.67
CA THR A 136 0.82 -7.98 -12.57
C THR A 136 1.25 -8.54 -13.93
N GLU A 137 0.54 -8.21 -15.01
CA GLU A 137 0.86 -8.67 -16.36
C GLU A 137 2.20 -8.09 -16.85
N ILE A 138 2.35 -6.77 -16.79
CA ILE A 138 3.53 -6.06 -17.29
C ILE A 138 4.78 -6.41 -16.48
N ALA A 139 4.67 -6.42 -15.16
CA ALA A 139 5.80 -6.75 -14.29
C ALA A 139 6.29 -8.19 -14.49
N ASN A 140 5.38 -9.18 -14.65
CA ASN A 140 5.77 -10.56 -14.96
C ASN A 140 6.44 -10.69 -16.32
N HIS A 141 5.96 -9.95 -17.33
CA HIS A 141 6.59 -9.93 -18.65
C HIS A 141 8.02 -9.36 -18.55
N ARG A 142 8.20 -8.21 -17.89
CA ARG A 142 9.51 -7.59 -17.68
C ARG A 142 10.46 -8.46 -16.86
N LEU A 143 9.95 -9.12 -15.83
CA LEU A 143 10.75 -10.07 -15.04
C LEU A 143 11.26 -11.23 -15.89
N THR A 144 10.41 -11.74 -16.78
CA THR A 144 10.80 -12.82 -17.70
C THR A 144 11.88 -12.36 -18.71
N GLU A 145 11.76 -11.15 -19.23
CA GLU A 145 12.78 -10.55 -20.12
C GLU A 145 14.08 -10.30 -19.37
N ALA A 146 14.03 -9.67 -18.20
CA ALA A 146 15.20 -9.40 -17.36
C ALA A 146 15.95 -10.68 -16.96
N SER A 147 15.20 -11.75 -16.64
CA SER A 147 15.78 -13.06 -16.35
C SER A 147 16.55 -13.64 -17.54
N LYS A 148 16.00 -13.52 -18.78
CA LYS A 148 16.67 -14.00 -20.00
C LYS A 148 17.93 -13.19 -20.30
N ASN A 149 17.86 -11.88 -20.10
CA ASN A 149 18.94 -10.94 -20.44
C ASN A 149 19.97 -10.80 -19.31
N LYS A 150 19.73 -11.38 -18.12
CA LYS A 150 20.51 -11.19 -16.87
C LYS A 150 20.58 -9.72 -16.45
N GLU A 151 19.45 -9.02 -16.57
CA GLU A 151 19.31 -7.62 -16.18
C GLU A 151 18.61 -7.50 -14.83
N GLY A 152 18.89 -6.43 -14.08
CA GLY A 152 18.19 -6.10 -12.84
C GLY A 152 16.89 -5.34 -13.10
N LEU A 153 15.92 -5.52 -12.20
CA LEU A 153 14.72 -4.70 -12.11
C LEU A 153 14.61 -4.09 -10.71
N ILE A 154 14.03 -2.91 -10.64
CA ILE A 154 13.78 -2.21 -9.38
C ILE A 154 12.28 -2.09 -9.21
N PHE A 155 11.78 -2.54 -8.07
CA PHE A 155 10.40 -2.41 -7.66
C PHE A 155 10.31 -1.40 -6.53
N ILE A 156 9.49 -0.37 -6.71
CA ILE A 156 9.26 0.67 -5.70
C ILE A 156 7.77 0.63 -5.34
N TYR A 157 7.48 0.47 -4.07
CA TYR A 157 6.15 0.66 -3.49
C TYR A 157 6.06 2.06 -2.92
N VAL A 158 5.00 2.78 -3.24
CA VAL A 158 4.79 4.17 -2.81
C VAL A 158 3.43 4.28 -2.14
N ASP A 159 3.39 4.91 -0.99
CA ASP A 159 2.16 5.21 -0.25
C ASP A 159 2.16 6.68 0.18
N LEU A 160 1.02 7.34 0.02
CA LEU A 160 0.88 8.74 0.40
C LEU A 160 0.58 8.86 1.90
N ASP A 161 1.52 9.47 2.63
CA ASP A 161 1.41 9.63 4.08
C ASP A 161 0.20 10.48 4.47
N ASN A 162 -0.58 10.02 5.45
CA ASN A 162 -1.75 10.71 5.99
C ASN A 162 -2.88 10.99 4.97
N PHE A 163 -2.94 10.25 3.87
CA PHE A 163 -3.99 10.44 2.84
C PHE A 163 -5.40 10.28 3.41
N LYS A 164 -5.62 9.32 4.31
CA LYS A 164 -6.90 9.14 5.01
C LYS A 164 -7.31 10.41 5.76
N PHE A 165 -6.39 11.08 6.46
CA PHE A 165 -6.66 12.33 7.15
C PHE A 165 -7.14 13.43 6.18
N VAL A 166 -6.56 13.50 4.97
CA VAL A 166 -7.01 14.44 3.94
C VAL A 166 -8.46 14.14 3.54
N ASN A 167 -8.81 12.87 3.32
CA ASN A 167 -10.17 12.46 2.99
C ASN A 167 -11.15 12.78 4.11
N ASP A 168 -10.80 12.44 5.35
CA ASP A 168 -11.68 12.61 6.51
C ASP A 168 -11.93 14.10 6.83
N LYS A 169 -10.92 14.95 6.65
CA LYS A 169 -11.00 16.38 6.99
C LYS A 169 -11.52 17.26 5.84
N TYR A 170 -11.16 16.96 4.59
CA TYR A 170 -11.40 17.83 3.44
C TYR A 170 -12.28 17.19 2.37
N GLY A 171 -12.73 15.95 2.59
CA GLY A 171 -13.61 15.20 1.69
C GLY A 171 -12.89 14.44 0.59
N HIS A 172 -13.57 13.41 0.06
CA HIS A 172 -13.04 12.50 -0.96
C HIS A 172 -12.68 13.21 -2.27
N ASP A 173 -13.40 14.26 -2.67
CA ASP A 173 -13.09 15.02 -3.89
C ASP A 173 -11.69 15.67 -3.82
N THR A 174 -11.30 16.13 -2.64
CA THR A 174 -9.95 16.69 -2.41
C THR A 174 -8.89 15.61 -2.50
N GLY A 175 -9.15 14.43 -1.91
CA GLY A 175 -8.26 13.27 -2.03
C GLY A 175 -8.12 12.80 -3.48
N ASP A 176 -9.21 12.77 -4.24
CA ASP A 176 -9.19 12.41 -5.65
C ASP A 176 -8.35 13.40 -6.50
N ASN A 177 -8.48 14.69 -6.22
CA ASN A 177 -7.65 15.72 -6.86
C ASN A 177 -6.17 15.57 -6.51
N LEU A 178 -5.86 15.23 -5.26
CA LEU A 178 -4.50 14.94 -4.81
C LEU A 178 -3.90 13.74 -5.56
N LEU A 179 -4.63 12.65 -5.69
CA LEU A 179 -4.19 11.46 -6.42
C LEU A 179 -3.93 11.77 -7.90
N ARG A 180 -4.80 12.54 -8.55
CA ARG A 180 -4.59 13.01 -9.95
C ARG A 180 -3.36 13.89 -10.06
N ALA A 181 -3.18 14.85 -9.16
CA ALA A 181 -2.04 15.78 -9.18
C ALA A 181 -0.72 15.06 -8.95
N PHE A 182 -0.66 14.13 -7.99
CA PHE A 182 0.50 13.29 -7.75
C PHE A 182 0.83 12.44 -8.99
N SER A 183 -0.16 11.75 -9.55
CA SER A 183 0.01 10.92 -10.75
C SER A 183 0.58 11.71 -11.92
N ASN A 184 0.07 12.92 -12.17
CA ASN A 184 0.55 13.79 -13.25
C ASN A 184 2.00 14.26 -13.03
N LYS A 185 2.35 14.67 -11.79
CA LYS A 185 3.73 15.04 -11.44
C LYS A 185 4.69 13.87 -11.63
N MET A 186 4.28 12.67 -11.19
CA MET A 186 5.07 11.46 -11.35
C MET A 186 5.25 11.05 -12.81
N LEU A 187 4.21 11.10 -13.63
CA LEU A 187 4.32 10.81 -15.07
C LEU A 187 5.27 11.78 -15.78
N ALA A 188 5.23 13.05 -15.43
CA ALA A 188 6.18 14.04 -15.95
C ALA A 188 7.62 13.71 -15.54
N LEU A 189 7.85 13.34 -14.27
CA LEU A 189 9.16 12.93 -13.77
C LEU A 189 9.67 11.66 -14.48
N LEU A 190 8.82 10.65 -14.64
CA LEU A 190 9.16 9.41 -15.34
C LEU A 190 9.46 9.65 -16.82
N GLY A 191 8.70 10.52 -17.48
CA GLY A 191 8.94 10.90 -18.88
C GLY A 191 10.30 11.51 -19.12
N ILE A 192 10.83 12.31 -18.18
CA ILE A 192 12.18 12.91 -18.24
C ILE A 192 13.28 11.84 -18.12
N HIS A 193 13.03 10.77 -17.36
CA HIS A 193 14.01 9.72 -17.09
C HIS A 193 13.94 8.52 -18.04
N GLN A 194 12.94 8.46 -18.94
CA GLN A 194 12.89 7.42 -19.97
C GLN A 194 13.99 7.65 -21.01
N SER A 195 14.74 6.59 -21.32
CA SER A 195 15.76 6.57 -22.36
C SER A 195 15.71 5.22 -23.09
N PRO A 196 16.40 5.05 -24.22
CA PRO A 196 16.48 3.76 -24.90
C PRO A 196 17.03 2.62 -24.02
N THR A 197 17.78 2.96 -22.97
CA THR A 197 18.40 2.01 -22.03
C THR A 197 17.69 1.92 -20.67
N ALA A 198 16.78 2.84 -20.35
CA ALA A 198 16.03 2.84 -19.10
C ALA A 198 14.53 2.87 -19.40
N TRP A 199 13.82 1.87 -18.88
CA TRP A 199 12.37 1.78 -18.92
C TRP A 199 11.79 1.95 -17.52
N MET A 200 10.77 2.80 -17.41
CA MET A 200 10.07 3.06 -16.16
C MET A 200 8.57 3.08 -16.40
N ASN A 201 7.80 2.49 -15.50
CA ASN A 201 6.35 2.59 -15.53
C ASN A 201 5.79 2.68 -14.11
N MET A 202 4.67 3.40 -13.97
CA MET A 202 3.96 3.59 -12.72
C MET A 202 2.55 3.00 -12.80
N PHE A 203 2.11 2.44 -11.70
CA PHE A 203 0.84 1.74 -11.54
C PHE A 203 0.14 2.23 -10.28
N ARG A 204 -1.18 2.32 -10.30
CA ARG A 204 -1.97 2.48 -9.08
C ARG A 204 -2.49 1.12 -8.65
N LEU A 205 -2.12 0.69 -7.45
CA LEU A 205 -2.50 -0.62 -6.94
C LEU A 205 -3.85 -0.59 -6.23
N SER A 206 -4.05 0.36 -5.34
CA SER A 206 -5.32 0.61 -4.62
C SER A 206 -5.23 1.94 -3.85
N GLY A 207 -6.36 2.58 -3.56
CA GLY A 207 -6.39 3.76 -2.69
C GLY A 207 -5.30 4.78 -2.98
N ASP A 208 -4.38 4.95 -2.04
CA ASP A 208 -3.19 5.81 -2.06
C ASP A 208 -1.88 5.06 -2.35
N GLU A 209 -1.99 3.77 -2.73
CA GLU A 209 -0.85 2.89 -3.01
C GLU A 209 -0.50 2.85 -4.49
N PHE A 210 0.77 3.05 -4.79
CA PHE A 210 1.31 3.00 -6.14
C PHE A 210 2.52 2.06 -6.22
N ALA A 211 2.77 1.54 -7.41
CA ALA A 211 4.00 0.80 -7.71
C ALA A 211 4.74 1.44 -8.88
N ILE A 212 6.06 1.43 -8.85
CA ILE A 212 6.91 1.82 -9.96
C ILE A 212 7.86 0.66 -10.25
N VAL A 213 7.97 0.30 -11.53
CA VAL A 213 8.94 -0.71 -11.99
C VAL A 213 9.95 -0.01 -12.91
N ILE A 214 11.22 -0.23 -12.64
CA ILE A 214 12.33 0.42 -13.34
C ILE A 214 13.30 -0.64 -13.85
N GLN A 215 13.75 -0.48 -15.09
CA GLN A 215 14.80 -1.27 -15.72
C GLN A 215 15.88 -0.33 -16.27
N GLY A 216 17.15 -0.72 -16.14
CA GLY A 216 18.26 0.01 -16.76
C GLY A 216 18.81 1.19 -15.98
N LEU A 217 18.43 1.40 -14.70
CA LEU A 217 19.10 2.34 -13.81
C LEU A 217 20.20 1.65 -12.99
N VAL A 218 21.31 2.34 -12.81
CA VAL A 218 22.39 1.93 -11.89
C VAL A 218 22.11 2.45 -10.46
N PRO A 219 22.69 1.82 -9.40
CA PRO A 219 22.42 2.18 -8.01
C PRO A 219 22.49 3.68 -7.68
N ASP A 220 23.53 4.38 -8.13
CA ASP A 220 23.69 5.83 -7.89
C ASP A 220 22.61 6.70 -8.54
N GLN A 221 21.97 6.20 -9.58
CA GLN A 221 20.87 6.90 -10.25
C GLN A 221 19.55 6.70 -9.53
N ILE A 222 19.36 5.56 -8.86
CA ILE A 222 18.12 5.28 -8.14
C ILE A 222 17.95 6.21 -6.94
N GLU A 223 19.00 6.46 -6.15
CA GLU A 223 18.91 7.38 -5.01
C GLU A 223 18.55 8.80 -5.46
N LYS A 224 19.17 9.28 -6.54
CA LYS A 224 18.84 10.59 -7.13
C LYS A 224 17.40 10.65 -7.63
N PHE A 225 16.89 9.54 -8.17
CA PHE A 225 15.50 9.43 -8.58
C PHE A 225 14.55 9.46 -7.37
N LEU A 226 14.85 8.69 -6.31
CA LEU A 226 14.05 8.65 -5.08
C LEU A 226 13.99 10.03 -4.40
N LEU A 227 15.12 10.72 -4.31
CA LEU A 227 15.15 12.10 -3.79
C LEU A 227 14.31 13.06 -4.62
N LYS A 228 14.30 12.92 -5.96
CA LYS A 228 13.42 13.72 -6.81
C LYS A 228 11.94 13.37 -6.61
N VAL A 229 11.61 12.12 -6.38
CA VAL A 229 10.23 11.73 -6.03
C VAL A 229 9.81 12.41 -4.72
N LEU A 230 10.65 12.35 -3.68
CA LEU A 230 10.36 13.01 -2.40
C LEU A 230 10.26 14.53 -2.54
N SER A 231 11.10 15.16 -3.37
CA SER A 231 11.05 16.61 -3.60
C SER A 231 9.74 17.10 -4.24
N LEU A 232 8.95 16.23 -4.88
CA LEU A 232 7.61 16.58 -5.38
C LEU A 232 6.65 17.03 -4.28
N PHE A 233 6.94 16.65 -3.03
CA PHE A 233 6.13 16.91 -1.85
C PHE A 233 6.60 18.13 -1.03
N GLU A 234 7.80 18.67 -1.25
CA GLU A 234 8.40 19.74 -0.44
C GLU A 234 7.52 21.00 -0.31
N HIS A 235 6.77 21.35 -1.36
CA HIS A 235 5.88 22.51 -1.38
C HIS A 235 4.40 22.15 -1.22
N GLY A 236 4.10 20.87 -0.94
CA GLY A 236 2.74 20.35 -0.88
C GLY A 236 2.01 20.40 -2.23
N PHE A 237 0.72 20.15 -2.18
CA PHE A 237 -0.17 20.22 -3.33
C PHE A 237 -1.13 21.39 -3.19
N HIS A 238 -1.15 22.27 -4.19
CA HIS A 238 -1.93 23.50 -4.19
C HIS A 238 -3.22 23.30 -4.99
N PHE A 239 -4.37 23.51 -4.35
CA PHE A 239 -5.69 23.52 -4.94
C PHE A 239 -6.43 24.81 -4.57
N GLU A 240 -7.61 25.05 -5.14
CA GLU A 240 -8.44 26.22 -4.80
C GLU A 240 -8.76 26.33 -3.31
N GLN A 241 -8.86 25.19 -2.61
CA GLN A 241 -9.16 25.12 -1.18
C GLN A 241 -7.93 25.35 -0.27
N GLY A 242 -6.72 25.43 -0.82
CA GLY A 242 -5.49 25.66 -0.05
C GLY A 242 -4.32 24.77 -0.46
N THR A 243 -3.29 24.79 0.38
CA THR A 243 -2.10 23.94 0.23
C THR A 243 -2.17 22.76 1.19
N PHE A 244 -1.99 21.56 0.64
CA PHE A 244 -2.06 20.30 1.41
C PHE A 244 -0.65 19.73 1.57
N PRO A 245 -0.11 19.72 2.80
CA PRO A 245 1.20 19.15 3.11
C PRO A 245 1.08 17.62 3.21
N VAL A 246 1.14 16.96 2.07
CA VAL A 246 1.15 15.49 1.99
C VAL A 246 2.57 15.07 1.63
N THR A 247 3.04 13.99 2.22
CA THR A 247 4.33 13.35 1.91
C THR A 247 4.12 11.94 1.39
N ALA A 248 5.19 11.22 1.07
CA ALA A 248 5.12 9.83 0.67
C ALA A 248 6.23 9.01 1.32
N SER A 249 5.91 7.77 1.63
CA SER A 249 6.86 6.75 2.05
C SER A 249 7.10 5.76 0.92
N LEU A 250 8.37 5.46 0.65
CA LEU A 250 8.77 4.62 -0.46
C LEU A 250 9.54 3.40 0.04
N GLY A 251 9.22 2.22 -0.49
CA GLY A 251 9.98 1.00 -0.24
C GLY A 251 10.52 0.41 -1.52
N ILE A 252 11.76 -0.07 -1.50
CA ILE A 252 12.49 -0.48 -2.69
C ILE A 252 12.97 -1.91 -2.57
N ALA A 253 12.72 -2.73 -3.61
CA ALA A 253 13.25 -4.08 -3.75
C ALA A 253 13.90 -4.27 -5.10
N PHE A 254 15.02 -5.00 -5.14
CA PHE A 254 15.80 -5.29 -6.33
C PHE A 254 15.63 -6.74 -6.78
N TYR A 255 15.43 -6.94 -8.06
CA TYR A 255 15.56 -8.26 -8.70
C TYR A 255 16.98 -8.43 -9.26
N PRO A 256 17.64 -9.56 -9.05
CA PRO A 256 17.16 -10.78 -8.38
C PRO A 256 17.39 -10.83 -6.86
N GLU A 257 18.09 -9.87 -6.24
CA GLU A 257 18.62 -9.91 -4.87
C GLU A 257 17.52 -10.07 -3.82
N ASN A 258 16.40 -9.38 -4.01
CA ASN A 258 15.31 -9.33 -3.05
C ASN A 258 14.10 -10.20 -3.43
N GLY A 259 14.22 -11.07 -4.43
CA GLY A 259 13.17 -12.01 -4.82
C GLY A 259 13.21 -12.41 -6.27
N HIS A 260 12.51 -13.50 -6.60
CA HIS A 260 12.49 -14.07 -7.95
C HIS A 260 11.10 -14.03 -8.61
N THR A 261 10.09 -13.56 -7.91
CA THR A 261 8.72 -13.40 -8.43
C THR A 261 8.23 -11.97 -8.17
N VAL A 262 7.32 -11.49 -9.02
CA VAL A 262 6.70 -10.16 -8.86
C VAL A 262 6.03 -10.05 -7.49
N THR A 263 5.35 -11.11 -7.02
CA THR A 263 4.69 -11.13 -5.72
C THR A 263 5.69 -10.96 -4.57
N GLN A 264 6.83 -11.66 -4.61
CA GLN A 264 7.87 -11.48 -3.60
C GLN A 264 8.46 -10.08 -3.62
N LEU A 265 8.82 -9.58 -4.81
CA LEU A 265 9.46 -8.26 -4.96
C LEU A 265 8.55 -7.13 -4.50
N ILE A 266 7.27 -7.16 -4.86
CA ILE A 266 6.34 -6.11 -4.43
C ILE A 266 6.01 -6.21 -2.94
N SER A 267 5.90 -7.41 -2.38
CA SER A 267 5.72 -7.61 -0.93
C SER A 267 6.95 -7.14 -0.15
N ASN A 268 8.16 -7.40 -0.65
CA ASN A 268 9.39 -6.94 0.00
C ASN A 268 9.57 -5.41 -0.12
N ALA A 269 9.14 -4.81 -1.23
CA ALA A 269 9.08 -3.36 -1.36
C ALA A 269 8.05 -2.74 -0.40
N ASP A 270 6.89 -3.36 -0.20
CA ASP A 270 5.87 -2.94 0.77
C ASP A 270 6.41 -2.96 2.21
N LEU A 271 7.10 -4.05 2.61
CA LEU A 271 7.76 -4.12 3.93
C LEU A 271 8.78 -2.99 4.13
N ALA A 272 9.57 -2.66 3.10
CA ALA A 272 10.51 -1.55 3.17
C ALA A 272 9.78 -0.19 3.26
N MET A 273 8.68 0.00 2.54
CA MET A 273 7.85 1.20 2.64
C MET A 273 7.25 1.36 4.04
N TYR A 274 6.78 0.28 4.64
CA TYR A 274 6.29 0.28 6.01
C TYR A 274 7.39 0.70 7.01
N GLN A 275 8.62 0.22 6.83
CA GLN A 275 9.78 0.68 7.59
C GLN A 275 10.04 2.19 7.41
N ALA A 276 9.93 2.71 6.19
CA ALA A 276 10.05 4.14 5.94
C ALA A 276 9.01 4.96 6.70
N LYS A 277 7.77 4.48 6.79
CA LYS A 277 6.70 5.10 7.60
C LYS A 277 7.05 5.13 9.08
N HIS A 278 7.57 4.03 9.63
CA HIS A 278 7.96 3.95 11.05
C HIS A 278 9.15 4.84 11.40
N LEU A 279 10.10 4.99 10.49
CA LEU A 279 11.26 5.87 10.70
C LEU A 279 10.92 7.37 10.64
N GLY A 280 9.63 7.74 10.46
CA GLY A 280 9.14 9.13 10.52
C GLY A 280 8.61 9.65 9.20
N LYS A 281 8.18 8.78 8.28
CA LYS A 281 7.54 9.14 6.99
C LYS A 281 8.43 10.01 6.10
N ASN A 282 7.93 10.44 4.94
CA ASN A 282 8.62 11.33 3.99
C ASN A 282 10.04 10.88 3.66
N ARG A 283 10.22 9.59 3.40
CA ARG A 283 11.52 8.97 3.11
C ARG A 283 11.38 7.69 2.31
N TYR A 284 12.52 7.15 1.95
CA TYR A 284 12.59 5.83 1.34
C TYR A 284 13.39 4.84 2.22
N ALA A 285 13.12 3.55 2.03
CA ALA A 285 13.91 2.47 2.60
C ALA A 285 14.13 1.38 1.56
N PHE A 286 15.33 0.81 1.56
CA PHE A 286 15.65 -0.38 0.77
C PHE A 286 15.31 -1.62 1.57
N TYR A 287 14.69 -2.60 0.92
CA TYR A 287 14.42 -3.87 1.57
C TYR A 287 15.73 -4.57 1.97
N SER A 288 15.74 -5.10 3.17
CA SER A 288 16.74 -6.04 3.65
C SER A 288 16.05 -7.18 4.44
N PRO A 289 16.70 -8.34 4.60
CA PRO A 289 16.14 -9.44 5.41
C PRO A 289 15.81 -9.03 6.85
N GLU A 290 16.57 -8.09 7.41
CA GLU A 290 16.37 -7.54 8.77
C GLU A 290 15.01 -6.82 8.88
N ILE A 291 14.59 -6.10 7.82
CA ILE A 291 13.29 -5.44 7.77
C ILE A 291 12.14 -6.46 7.84
N ALA A 292 12.28 -7.58 7.13
CA ALA A 292 11.30 -8.66 7.19
C ALA A 292 11.21 -9.29 8.58
N GLU A 293 12.35 -9.44 9.27
CA GLU A 293 12.40 -9.94 10.64
C GLU A 293 11.74 -8.95 11.62
N GLN A 294 12.08 -7.66 11.51
CA GLN A 294 11.47 -6.60 12.31
C GLN A 294 9.95 -6.53 12.11
N SER A 295 9.48 -6.62 10.86
CA SER A 295 8.04 -6.62 10.57
C SER A 295 7.34 -7.84 11.18
N ARG A 296 7.92 -9.03 11.08
CA ARG A 296 7.38 -10.23 11.75
C ARG A 296 7.34 -10.07 13.27
N ARG A 297 8.39 -9.48 13.84
CA ARG A 297 8.48 -9.19 15.27
C ARG A 297 7.38 -8.21 15.71
N GLN A 298 7.12 -7.14 14.94
CA GLN A 298 6.06 -6.18 15.21
C GLN A 298 4.68 -6.82 15.21
N VAL A 299 4.36 -7.62 14.19
CA VAL A 299 3.09 -8.36 14.12
C VAL A 299 2.92 -9.29 15.33
N ALA A 300 3.98 -10.02 15.69
CA ALA A 300 3.96 -10.89 16.85
C ALA A 300 3.73 -10.12 18.17
N ILE A 301 4.34 -8.95 18.32
CA ILE A 301 4.14 -8.07 19.47
C ILE A 301 2.69 -7.57 19.52
N GLU A 302 2.13 -7.12 18.40
CA GLU A 302 0.73 -6.64 18.34
C GLU A 302 -0.27 -7.77 18.68
N GLU A 303 -0.05 -8.97 18.15
CA GLU A 303 -0.88 -10.15 18.49
C GLU A 303 -0.82 -10.47 20.00
N GLN A 304 0.35 -10.40 20.61
CA GLN A 304 0.50 -10.64 22.05
C GLN A 304 -0.11 -9.51 22.90
N LEU A 305 0.01 -8.23 22.50
CA LEU A 305 -0.64 -7.09 23.16
C LEU A 305 -2.17 -7.23 23.20
N ASN A 306 -2.78 -7.82 22.16
CA ASN A 306 -4.21 -8.10 22.14
C ASN A 306 -4.64 -9.06 23.26
N MET A 307 -3.77 -9.97 23.66
CA MET A 307 -4.05 -11.06 24.61
C MET A 307 -3.42 -10.86 25.99
N VAL A 308 -2.60 -9.79 26.17
CA VAL A 308 -1.82 -9.55 27.38
C VAL A 308 -2.67 -9.49 28.64
N ASP A 309 -2.27 -10.22 29.68
CA ASP A 309 -2.71 -9.98 31.05
C ASP A 309 -1.72 -9.04 31.74
N PRO A 310 -2.09 -7.77 31.97
CA PRO A 310 -1.15 -6.78 32.51
C PRO A 310 -0.61 -7.11 33.90
N ASP A 311 -1.38 -7.80 34.73
CA ASP A 311 -0.96 -8.15 36.10
C ASP A 311 0.05 -9.30 36.14
N GLU A 312 0.06 -10.16 35.14
CA GLU A 312 0.99 -11.28 35.05
C GLU A 312 2.24 -10.98 34.21
N GLU A 313 2.10 -10.13 33.17
CA GLU A 313 3.15 -9.93 32.18
C GLU A 313 3.87 -8.57 32.33
N PHE A 314 3.20 -7.55 32.87
CA PHE A 314 3.82 -6.24 33.08
C PHE A 314 4.37 -6.10 34.48
N TYR A 315 5.51 -5.42 34.60
CA TYR A 315 6.08 -5.01 35.87
C TYR A 315 6.71 -3.63 35.78
N LEU A 316 6.86 -2.99 36.94
CA LEU A 316 7.45 -1.65 37.03
C LEU A 316 8.87 -1.73 37.59
N VAL A 317 9.76 -0.95 37.00
CA VAL A 317 11.08 -0.63 37.55
C VAL A 317 11.19 0.87 37.75
N TYR A 318 12.10 1.28 38.63
CA TYR A 318 12.21 2.65 39.06
C TYR A 318 13.58 3.20 38.75
N MET A 319 13.65 4.39 38.17
CA MET A 319 14.91 5.06 37.89
C MET A 319 15.03 6.32 38.78
N PRO A 320 15.97 6.34 39.72
CA PRO A 320 16.13 7.48 40.64
C PRO A 320 16.54 8.77 39.93
N ILE A 321 15.91 9.86 40.32
CA ILE A 321 16.23 11.24 39.94
C ILE A 321 16.79 11.93 41.17
N VAL A 322 18.01 12.46 41.07
CA VAL A 322 18.72 13.04 42.19
C VAL A 322 18.89 14.56 42.08
N ASP A 323 19.00 15.23 43.22
CA ASP A 323 19.32 16.65 43.28
C ASP A 323 20.86 16.90 43.15
N ARG A 324 21.25 18.17 43.22
CA ARG A 324 22.66 18.62 43.18
C ARG A 324 23.51 18.10 44.35
N LYS A 325 22.91 17.56 45.38
CA LYS A 325 23.57 16.92 46.52
C LYS A 325 23.55 15.40 46.43
N ASN A 326 23.17 14.86 45.28
CA ASN A 326 23.01 13.43 45.01
C ASN A 326 21.93 12.75 45.88
N ARG A 327 20.95 13.49 46.42
CA ARG A 327 19.82 12.91 47.15
C ARG A 327 18.70 12.59 46.19
N CYS A 328 18.13 11.41 46.29
CA CYS A 328 16.96 11.02 45.50
C CYS A 328 15.74 11.90 45.87
N VAL A 329 15.12 12.53 44.91
CA VAL A 329 13.96 13.42 45.10
C VAL A 329 12.70 12.89 44.37
N SER A 330 12.88 12.10 43.35
CA SER A 330 11.79 11.42 42.62
C SER A 330 12.31 10.16 41.95
N CYS A 331 11.40 9.31 41.53
CA CYS A 331 11.71 8.15 40.70
C CYS A 331 10.83 8.14 39.45
N GLU A 332 11.44 7.97 38.31
CA GLU A 332 10.70 7.67 37.07
C GLU A 332 10.26 6.22 37.09
N VAL A 333 8.97 6.01 36.79
CA VAL A 333 8.34 4.69 36.69
C VAL A 333 8.44 4.21 35.26
N LEU A 334 9.15 3.11 35.05
CA LEU A 334 9.40 2.56 33.75
C LEU A 334 8.73 1.19 33.60
N LEU A 335 7.83 1.09 32.63
CA LEU A 335 7.14 -0.16 32.30
C LEU A 335 8.12 -1.18 31.68
N ARG A 336 7.96 -2.45 32.06
CA ARG A 336 8.63 -3.61 31.46
C ARG A 336 7.60 -4.66 31.11
N TRP A 337 7.86 -5.40 30.05
CA TRP A 337 7.00 -6.48 29.60
C TRP A 337 7.79 -7.79 29.44
N GLU A 338 7.36 -8.81 30.16
CA GLU A 338 7.87 -10.16 30.04
C GLU A 338 6.76 -11.07 29.50
N SER A 339 6.74 -11.25 28.19
CA SER A 339 5.73 -12.07 27.53
C SER A 339 6.09 -13.55 27.64
N PRO A 340 5.13 -14.44 27.95
CA PRO A 340 5.35 -15.89 27.96
C PRO A 340 5.80 -16.46 26.61
N VAL A 341 5.44 -15.77 25.50
CA VAL A 341 5.73 -16.20 24.13
C VAL A 341 6.97 -15.51 23.57
N LEU A 342 7.12 -14.20 23.81
CA LEU A 342 8.16 -13.37 23.21
C LEU A 342 9.37 -13.15 24.13
N GLY A 343 9.26 -13.56 25.40
CA GLY A 343 10.24 -13.23 26.44
C GLY A 343 10.24 -11.75 26.80
N ASN A 344 11.39 -11.20 27.14
CA ASN A 344 11.50 -9.78 27.48
C ASN A 344 11.35 -8.93 26.24
N VAL A 345 10.30 -8.06 26.20
CA VAL A 345 10.01 -7.14 25.10
C VAL A 345 10.38 -5.72 25.52
N SER A 346 11.27 -5.08 24.75
CA SER A 346 11.72 -3.72 25.06
C SER A 346 10.57 -2.70 24.93
N PRO A 347 10.47 -1.72 25.87
CA PRO A 347 9.53 -0.61 25.73
C PRO A 347 9.64 0.13 24.39
N ALA A 348 10.85 0.29 23.86
CA ALA A 348 11.09 0.90 22.56
C ALA A 348 10.47 0.10 21.39
N GLU A 349 10.21 -1.21 21.58
CA GLU A 349 9.53 -2.04 20.57
C GLU A 349 8.01 -1.96 20.74
N PHE A 350 7.47 -2.20 21.95
CA PHE A 350 6.03 -2.41 22.11
C PHE A 350 5.21 -1.13 22.35
N ILE A 351 5.79 -0.06 22.94
CA ILE A 351 5.05 1.18 23.19
C ILE A 351 4.57 1.85 21.87
N PRO A 352 5.42 2.04 20.85
CA PRO A 352 4.95 2.59 19.56
C PRO A 352 3.88 1.73 18.89
N ILE A 353 3.97 0.39 19.02
CA ILE A 353 2.96 -0.53 18.50
C ILE A 353 1.65 -0.38 19.28
N ALA A 354 1.72 -0.30 20.61
CA ALA A 354 0.54 -0.09 21.46
C ALA A 354 -0.15 1.24 21.14
N GLU A 355 0.59 2.31 20.88
CA GLU A 355 0.05 3.61 20.49
C GLU A 355 -0.67 3.58 19.15
N THR A 356 -0.08 2.95 18.14
CA THR A 356 -0.69 2.85 16.79
C THR A 356 -1.89 1.92 16.76
N SER A 357 -1.90 0.84 17.56
CA SER A 357 -2.98 -0.14 17.64
C SER A 357 -4.07 0.20 18.67
N GLY A 358 -3.88 1.28 19.47
CA GLY A 358 -4.84 1.72 20.47
C GLY A 358 -4.79 0.99 21.81
N HIS A 359 -3.83 0.08 22.03
CA HIS A 359 -3.67 -0.66 23.28
C HIS A 359 -3.11 0.19 24.43
N PHE A 360 -2.53 1.35 24.12
CA PHE A 360 -1.95 2.27 25.09
C PHE A 360 -2.92 2.67 26.20
N VAL A 361 -4.23 2.76 25.94
CA VAL A 361 -5.23 3.13 26.96
C VAL A 361 -5.22 2.15 28.12
N LYS A 362 -5.22 0.85 27.83
CA LYS A 362 -5.17 -0.22 28.86
C LYS A 362 -3.86 -0.21 29.62
N ILE A 363 -2.77 0.05 28.92
CA ILE A 363 -1.42 0.12 29.50
C ILE A 363 -1.31 1.32 30.44
N ASP A 364 -1.70 2.52 30.01
CA ASP A 364 -1.61 3.73 30.81
C ASP A 364 -2.45 3.61 32.11
N TYR A 365 -3.66 3.05 32.02
CA TYR A 365 -4.49 2.82 33.21
C TYR A 365 -3.82 1.87 34.19
N TRP A 366 -3.26 0.75 33.70
CA TRP A 366 -2.56 -0.20 34.55
C TRP A 366 -1.31 0.42 35.21
N VAL A 367 -0.50 1.15 34.43
CA VAL A 367 0.72 1.82 34.94
C VAL A 367 0.38 2.84 36.03
N ILE A 368 -0.63 3.70 35.81
CA ILE A 368 -1.06 4.70 36.77
C ILE A 368 -1.52 4.02 38.08
N GLU A 369 -2.39 3.03 37.99
CA GLU A 369 -2.90 2.35 39.19
C GLU A 369 -1.78 1.63 39.94
N LYS A 370 -0.91 0.90 39.21
CA LYS A 370 0.17 0.14 39.81
C LYS A 370 1.23 1.06 40.46
N ALA A 371 1.59 2.16 39.80
CA ALA A 371 2.55 3.13 40.30
C ALA A 371 2.04 3.80 41.61
N ILE A 372 0.78 4.25 41.60
CA ILE A 372 0.17 4.88 42.78
C ILE A 372 0.04 3.87 43.93
N ALA A 373 -0.36 2.64 43.65
CA ALA A 373 -0.46 1.58 44.66
C ALA A 373 0.91 1.24 45.29
N MET A 374 2.01 1.35 44.52
CA MET A 374 3.36 1.06 45.02
C MET A 374 4.05 2.26 45.70
N LEU A 375 3.53 3.47 45.57
CA LEU A 375 4.14 4.69 46.16
C LEU A 375 4.47 4.56 47.64
N PRO A 376 3.61 4.01 48.52
CA PRO A 376 3.95 3.85 49.96
C PRO A 376 5.19 2.98 50.16
N GLN A 377 5.37 1.93 49.35
CA GLN A 377 6.53 1.04 49.42
C GLN A 377 7.79 1.71 48.89
N VAL A 378 7.69 2.47 47.79
CA VAL A 378 8.81 3.28 47.27
C VAL A 378 9.26 4.30 48.31
N ARG A 379 8.34 4.99 48.95
CA ARG A 379 8.64 5.95 50.05
C ARG A 379 9.27 5.30 51.27
N SER A 380 8.82 4.13 51.66
CA SER A 380 9.44 3.39 52.75
C SER A 380 10.88 3.00 52.46
N ASN A 381 11.17 2.66 51.20
CA ASN A 381 12.50 2.27 50.75
C ASN A 381 13.44 3.46 50.52
N LEU A 382 12.95 4.65 50.23
CA LEU A 382 13.77 5.85 49.95
C LEU A 382 13.54 6.95 50.97
N ASP A 383 12.53 7.80 50.75
CA ASP A 383 12.17 8.94 51.60
C ASP A 383 10.66 9.23 51.46
N GLU A 384 10.02 9.73 52.54
CA GLU A 384 8.58 10.01 52.56
C GLU A 384 8.13 11.10 51.58
N HIS A 385 9.07 11.95 51.11
CA HIS A 385 8.78 13.04 50.17
C HIS A 385 8.98 12.66 48.71
N ILE A 386 9.38 11.43 48.40
CA ILE A 386 9.59 10.97 47.04
C ILE A 386 8.31 11.12 46.22
N LYS A 387 8.47 11.64 44.98
CA LYS A 387 7.45 11.71 43.95
C LYS A 387 7.69 10.61 42.93
N LEU A 388 6.63 10.17 42.27
CA LEU A 388 6.73 9.27 41.10
C LEU A 388 6.45 10.05 39.83
N SER A 389 7.34 9.92 38.86
CA SER A 389 7.13 10.40 37.51
C SER A 389 6.58 9.27 36.63
N ILE A 390 5.46 9.50 35.96
CA ILE A 390 4.73 8.51 35.18
C ILE A 390 4.60 9.01 33.75
N ASN A 391 5.10 8.25 32.81
CA ASN A 391 4.94 8.52 31.38
C ASN A 391 3.48 8.33 30.95
N ILE A 392 2.93 9.27 30.21
CA ILE A 392 1.57 9.21 29.63
C ILE A 392 1.67 9.39 28.13
N SER A 393 0.98 8.51 27.39
CA SER A 393 0.86 8.65 25.94
C SER A 393 0.24 10.00 25.57
N SER A 394 0.87 10.69 24.63
CA SER A 394 0.38 11.97 24.11
C SER A 394 -1.05 11.90 23.55
N ALA A 395 -1.50 10.73 23.10
CA ALA A 395 -2.87 10.48 22.64
C ALA A 395 -3.91 10.59 23.78
N GLN A 396 -3.49 10.39 25.04
CA GLN A 396 -4.36 10.52 26.23
C GLN A 396 -4.49 11.96 26.74
N LEU A 397 -3.60 12.85 26.32
CA LEU A 397 -3.67 14.25 26.71
C LEU A 397 -4.95 14.91 26.17
N GLY A 398 -5.82 15.32 27.07
CA GLY A 398 -7.14 15.87 26.74
C GLY A 398 -8.28 14.86 26.82
N SER A 399 -7.99 13.61 27.16
CA SER A 399 -9.02 12.66 27.55
C SER A 399 -9.48 12.94 28.98
N THR A 400 -10.75 13.33 29.13
CA THR A 400 -11.35 13.45 30.46
C THR A 400 -11.40 12.11 31.19
N GLN A 401 -11.38 11.01 30.44
CA GLN A 401 -11.45 9.65 30.98
C GLN A 401 -10.20 9.28 31.79
N ILE A 402 -8.99 9.60 31.29
CA ILE A 402 -7.76 9.28 32.02
C ILE A 402 -7.63 10.15 33.27
N ARG A 403 -8.00 11.42 33.18
CA ARG A 403 -8.07 12.31 34.37
C ARG A 403 -9.00 11.74 35.45
N ASP A 404 -10.23 11.40 35.05
CA ASP A 404 -11.25 10.92 36.00
C ASP A 404 -10.85 9.53 36.56
N TYR A 405 -10.14 8.73 35.78
CA TYR A 405 -9.55 7.48 36.25
C TYR A 405 -8.45 7.73 37.29
N THR A 406 -7.49 8.59 36.95
CA THR A 406 -6.36 8.92 37.84
C THR A 406 -6.86 9.45 39.16
N ASN A 407 -7.89 10.31 39.16
CA ASN A 407 -8.49 10.85 40.40
C ASN A 407 -9.09 9.75 41.28
N ARG A 408 -9.84 8.82 40.67
CA ARG A 408 -10.41 7.69 41.43
C ARG A 408 -9.31 6.80 42.03
N VAL A 409 -8.19 6.65 41.33
CA VAL A 409 -7.05 5.88 41.83
C VAL A 409 -6.36 6.60 42.98
N LEU A 410 -6.17 7.92 42.87
CA LEU A 410 -5.61 8.73 43.96
C LEU A 410 -6.49 8.67 45.22
N GLU A 411 -7.81 8.83 45.09
CA GLU A 411 -8.77 8.67 46.18
C GLU A 411 -8.71 7.27 46.80
N LYS A 412 -8.67 6.21 45.96
CA LYS A 412 -8.60 4.82 46.41
C LYS A 412 -7.38 4.52 47.29
N TYR A 413 -6.23 5.11 46.94
CA TYR A 413 -4.97 4.91 47.68
C TYR A 413 -4.58 6.08 48.59
N GLU A 414 -5.49 7.00 48.85
CA GLU A 414 -5.31 8.17 49.71
C GLU A 414 -4.02 8.97 49.40
N THR A 415 -3.71 9.09 48.11
CA THR A 415 -2.48 9.70 47.60
C THR A 415 -2.77 11.13 47.12
N PRO A 416 -2.02 12.17 47.57
CA PRO A 416 -2.21 13.52 47.06
C PRO A 416 -1.67 13.65 45.64
N GLY A 417 -2.33 14.42 44.77
CA GLY A 417 -1.89 14.66 43.39
C GLY A 417 -0.46 15.21 43.29
N SER A 418 -0.03 16.00 44.28
CA SER A 418 1.33 16.55 44.35
C SER A 418 2.45 15.50 44.50
N ALA A 419 2.10 14.25 44.81
CA ALA A 419 3.04 13.12 44.85
C ALA A 419 3.34 12.52 43.48
N ILE A 420 2.57 12.89 42.44
CA ILE A 420 2.67 12.36 41.09
C ILE A 420 3.10 13.47 40.13
N GLU A 421 4.02 13.13 39.26
CA GLU A 421 4.45 13.93 38.10
C GLU A 421 4.08 13.18 36.81
N LEU A 422 3.46 13.86 35.87
CA LEU A 422 3.09 13.30 34.57
C LEU A 422 4.13 13.73 33.55
N GLU A 423 4.74 12.77 32.87
CA GLU A 423 5.73 12.99 31.82
C GLU A 423 5.11 12.85 30.46
N ILE A 424 5.38 13.80 29.56
CA ILE A 424 4.78 13.94 28.25
C ILE A 424 5.89 14.19 27.24
N THR A 425 5.96 13.39 26.17
CA THR A 425 7.00 13.53 25.15
C THR A 425 6.86 14.82 24.32
N GLU A 426 8.00 15.42 23.93
CA GLU A 426 8.08 16.62 23.08
C GLU A 426 7.39 16.44 21.70
N THR A 427 7.34 15.23 21.16
CA THR A 427 6.78 14.90 19.84
C THR A 427 5.28 15.17 19.70
N TYR A 428 4.62 15.54 20.78
CA TYR A 428 3.26 16.06 20.69
C TYR A 428 3.28 17.40 19.97
N ASN A 429 2.75 17.41 18.75
CA ASN A 429 2.74 18.58 17.84
C ASN A 429 2.02 19.76 18.48
N LEU A 430 2.79 20.65 19.16
CA LEU A 430 2.32 21.90 19.78
C LEU A 430 1.77 22.90 18.75
N GLU A 431 1.75 22.54 17.44
CA GLU A 431 1.22 23.38 16.35
C GLU A 431 -0.31 23.59 16.41
N GLN A 432 -1.04 22.76 17.17
CA GLN A 432 -2.48 22.98 17.43
C GLN A 432 -2.66 23.82 18.71
N LYS A 433 -2.19 25.06 18.69
CA LYS A 433 -2.06 25.99 19.81
C LYS A 433 -3.31 26.17 20.71
N GLU A 434 -4.52 26.03 20.19
CA GLU A 434 -5.73 26.37 20.98
C GLU A 434 -6.20 25.25 21.92
N ASN A 435 -5.69 24.01 21.77
CA ASN A 435 -6.20 22.87 22.54
C ASN A 435 -5.25 22.29 23.59
N ILE A 436 -3.93 22.61 23.56
CA ILE A 436 -2.97 21.97 24.47
C ILE A 436 -3.00 22.59 25.86
N LEU A 437 -3.01 23.91 25.93
CA LEU A 437 -3.10 24.61 27.20
C LEU A 437 -4.36 24.22 27.98
N ASP A 438 -5.50 24.12 27.28
CA ASP A 438 -6.75 23.67 27.87
C ASP A 438 -6.69 22.20 28.33
N ARG A 439 -6.01 21.36 27.58
CA ARG A 439 -5.81 19.95 27.91
C ARG A 439 -4.87 19.74 29.08
N LEU A 440 -3.78 20.50 29.17
CA LEU A 440 -2.86 20.48 30.31
C LEU A 440 -3.49 21.11 31.57
N ASN A 441 -4.25 22.19 31.42
CA ASN A 441 -4.99 22.81 32.50
C ASN A 441 -6.01 21.87 33.19
N ILE A 442 -6.52 20.88 32.45
CA ILE A 442 -7.39 19.83 33.01
C ILE A 442 -6.66 19.02 34.11
N PHE A 443 -5.37 18.77 33.94
CA PHE A 443 -4.56 18.04 34.93
C PHE A 443 -4.03 18.94 36.04
N LEU A 444 -3.72 20.21 35.76
CA LEU A 444 -3.18 21.15 36.74
C LEU A 444 -4.17 21.52 37.86
N GLY A 445 -5.46 21.49 37.58
CA GLY A 445 -6.50 21.77 38.61
C GLY A 445 -6.49 20.78 39.79
N GLN A 446 -5.58 19.79 39.79
CA GLN A 446 -5.49 18.72 40.78
C GLN A 446 -4.11 18.56 41.42
N GLU A 447 -3.28 19.58 41.38
CA GLU A 447 -1.95 19.63 42.01
C GLU A 447 -0.89 18.67 41.36
N PHE A 448 -1.15 18.09 40.20
CA PHE A 448 -0.13 17.32 39.48
C PHE A 448 1.02 18.21 39.03
N SER A 449 2.25 17.68 39.08
CA SER A 449 3.38 18.24 38.32
C SER A 449 3.36 17.72 36.89
N ILE A 450 3.74 18.57 35.94
CA ILE A 450 3.88 18.18 34.52
C ILE A 450 5.34 18.38 34.09
N ALA A 451 5.94 17.35 33.50
CA ALA A 451 7.27 17.40 32.89
C ALA A 451 7.19 17.14 31.38
N ILE A 452 7.93 17.92 30.62
CA ILE A 452 8.16 17.60 29.20
C ILE A 452 9.37 16.71 29.09
N ASP A 453 9.19 15.55 28.45
CA ASP A 453 10.23 14.55 28.23
C ASP A 453 10.85 14.65 26.84
N ASP A 454 12.06 14.08 26.66
CA ASP A 454 12.84 14.05 25.42
C ASP A 454 13.11 15.42 24.78
N PHE A 455 13.22 16.48 25.58
CA PHE A 455 13.40 17.84 25.05
C PHE A 455 14.73 18.00 24.30
N GLY A 456 14.62 18.49 23.04
CA GLY A 456 15.76 18.73 22.15
C GLY A 456 15.93 17.69 21.05
N VAL A 457 15.06 16.68 20.99
CA VAL A 457 14.97 15.72 19.87
C VAL A 457 14.01 16.24 18.79
N GLY A 458 12.95 16.94 19.18
CA GLY A 458 11.91 17.48 18.31
C GLY A 458 12.17 18.92 17.84
N ASN A 459 11.09 19.57 17.42
CA ASN A 459 11.09 20.94 16.87
C ASN A 459 10.37 21.95 17.79
N THR A 460 10.30 21.71 19.09
CA THR A 460 9.58 22.60 20.01
C THR A 460 10.24 23.99 20.05
N SER A 461 9.44 25.01 19.76
CA SER A 461 9.88 26.39 19.85
C SER A 461 9.99 26.85 21.31
N LEU A 462 11.07 27.55 21.67
CA LEU A 462 11.21 28.19 22.99
C LEU A 462 10.00 29.05 23.36
N MET A 463 9.35 29.68 22.37
CA MET A 463 8.14 30.49 22.63
C MET A 463 6.95 29.68 23.11
N GLN A 464 6.89 28.40 22.77
CA GLN A 464 5.82 27.49 23.23
C GLN A 464 5.97 27.14 24.71
N LEU A 465 7.19 27.17 25.24
CA LEU A 465 7.46 26.97 26.66
C LEU A 465 6.96 28.14 27.55
N VAL A 466 7.00 29.35 26.99
CA VAL A 466 6.63 30.60 27.76
C VAL A 466 5.16 30.57 28.17
N ASP A 467 4.30 29.98 27.37
CA ASP A 467 2.84 29.94 27.61
C ASP A 467 2.36 28.58 28.18
N SER A 468 3.29 27.63 28.41
CA SER A 468 2.92 26.27 28.84
C SER A 468 2.92 26.14 30.38
N PRO A 469 1.89 25.53 30.97
CA PRO A 469 1.79 25.33 32.42
C PRO A 469 2.60 24.10 32.87
N ILE A 470 3.88 24.06 32.54
CA ILE A 470 4.79 22.95 32.86
C ILE A 470 5.66 23.31 34.08
N ASN A 471 6.01 22.28 34.85
CA ASN A 471 6.83 22.42 36.04
C ASN A 471 8.29 22.06 35.80
N LYS A 472 8.54 21.12 34.87
CA LYS A 472 9.87 20.59 34.57
C LYS A 472 10.08 20.32 33.09
N ILE A 473 11.35 20.31 32.68
CA ILE A 473 11.83 19.85 31.35
C ILE A 473 12.95 18.84 31.59
N LYS A 474 12.88 17.70 30.88
CA LYS A 474 13.91 16.68 30.87
C LYS A 474 14.72 16.85 29.59
N LEU A 475 16.00 17.17 29.71
CA LEU A 475 16.93 17.33 28.59
C LEU A 475 17.41 15.96 28.13
N ASP A 476 17.02 15.59 26.92
CA ASP A 476 17.43 14.31 26.32
C ASP A 476 18.95 14.20 26.16
N ARG A 477 19.43 12.99 26.31
CA ARG A 477 20.85 12.65 26.12
C ARG A 477 21.42 13.16 24.80
N SER A 478 20.71 13.06 23.69
CA SER A 478 21.19 13.48 22.36
C SER A 478 21.45 14.99 22.31
N PHE A 479 20.64 15.78 23.00
CA PHE A 479 20.84 17.20 23.16
C PHE A 479 22.11 17.49 23.98
N ILE A 480 22.29 16.81 25.11
CA ILE A 480 23.46 16.95 26.00
C ILE A 480 24.73 16.55 25.22
N ASP A 481 24.75 15.43 24.56
CA ASP A 481 25.87 14.95 23.76
C ASP A 481 26.25 15.91 22.63
N ARG A 482 25.26 16.48 21.94
CA ARG A 482 25.49 17.45 20.84
C ARG A 482 26.16 18.71 21.34
N VAL A 483 25.72 19.24 22.46
CA VAL A 483 26.27 20.47 23.02
C VAL A 483 27.66 20.22 23.63
N THR A 484 27.85 19.12 24.34
CA THR A 484 29.14 18.73 24.93
C THR A 484 30.22 18.55 23.86
N ARG A 485 29.92 17.84 22.76
CA ARG A 485 30.86 17.64 21.63
C ARG A 485 31.22 18.94 20.91
N THR A 486 30.37 19.93 20.93
CA THR A 486 30.59 21.22 20.22
C THR A 486 31.20 22.29 21.12
N HIS A 487 31.52 21.98 22.38
CA HIS A 487 32.03 22.92 23.40
C HIS A 487 31.14 24.19 23.56
N LYS A 488 29.82 24.01 23.47
CA LYS A 488 28.85 25.09 23.58
C LYS A 488 28.17 25.12 24.95
N ASP A 489 28.93 24.91 26.01
CA ASP A 489 28.45 24.86 27.40
C ASP A 489 27.62 26.09 27.81
N GLN A 490 27.95 27.24 27.23
CA GLN A 490 27.19 28.49 27.44
C GLN A 490 25.76 28.39 26.89
N MET A 491 25.50 27.57 25.86
CA MET A 491 24.14 27.38 25.34
C MET A 491 23.25 26.62 26.33
N ILE A 492 23.79 25.58 26.97
CA ILE A 492 23.04 24.84 28.01
C ILE A 492 22.72 25.78 29.16
N SER A 493 23.72 26.53 29.66
CA SER A 493 23.50 27.49 30.76
C SER A 493 22.49 28.56 30.39
N ALA A 494 22.52 29.10 29.18
CA ALA A 494 21.53 30.10 28.74
C ALA A 494 20.12 29.50 28.66
N PHE A 495 19.98 28.28 28.17
CA PHE A 495 18.70 27.57 28.11
C PHE A 495 18.15 27.29 29.52
N ILE A 496 18.97 26.77 30.43
CA ILE A 496 18.56 26.51 31.83
C ILE A 496 18.12 27.80 32.52
N ASN A 497 18.86 28.90 32.33
CA ASN A 497 18.48 30.19 32.87
C ASN A 497 17.13 30.69 32.33
N LEU A 498 16.85 30.45 31.05
CA LEU A 498 15.55 30.78 30.46
C LEU A 498 14.42 29.97 31.11
N CYS A 499 14.62 28.68 31.34
CA CYS A 499 13.68 27.83 32.06
C CYS A 499 13.43 28.34 33.48
N HIS A 500 14.49 28.72 34.20
CA HIS A 500 14.40 29.25 35.54
C HIS A 500 13.65 30.58 35.63
N ILE A 501 13.78 31.47 34.61
CA ILE A 501 12.99 32.71 34.52
C ILE A 501 11.48 32.42 34.48
N GLN A 502 11.11 31.27 33.89
CA GLN A 502 9.73 30.81 33.80
C GLN A 502 9.30 29.91 34.99
N ASN A 503 10.13 29.79 36.03
CA ASN A 503 9.94 28.87 37.17
C ASN A 503 9.89 27.39 36.76
N ILE A 504 10.48 27.01 35.62
CA ILE A 504 10.57 25.64 35.13
C ILE A 504 11.89 25.04 35.61
N LYS A 505 11.83 23.87 36.25
CA LYS A 505 13.01 23.11 36.68
C LYS A 505 13.55 22.24 35.54
N VAL A 506 14.85 22.00 35.55
CA VAL A 506 15.52 21.24 34.48
C VAL A 506 16.13 19.97 35.04
N ILE A 507 15.77 18.84 34.42
CA ILE A 507 16.36 17.51 34.65
C ILE A 507 17.31 17.22 33.49
N ALA A 508 18.53 16.76 33.78
CA ALA A 508 19.45 16.25 32.81
C ALA A 508 19.35 14.73 32.74
N GLU A 509 19.08 14.17 31.56
CA GLU A 509 18.91 12.74 31.36
C GLU A 509 20.12 12.08 30.69
N GLY A 510 20.18 10.73 30.77
CA GLY A 510 21.17 9.94 30.07
C GLY A 510 22.60 10.23 30.49
N ILE A 511 22.83 10.65 31.73
CA ILE A 511 24.16 10.91 32.27
C ILE A 511 24.90 9.58 32.42
N GLU A 512 26.02 9.41 31.71
CA GLU A 512 26.82 8.19 31.70
C GLU A 512 28.16 8.31 32.44
N ASN A 513 28.63 9.54 32.66
CA ASN A 513 29.94 9.76 33.29
C ASN A 513 29.97 10.99 34.18
N LYS A 514 31.01 11.10 34.98
CA LYS A 514 31.25 12.16 35.94
C LYS A 514 31.43 13.53 35.27
N GLU A 515 32.06 13.57 34.12
CA GLU A 515 32.34 14.79 33.36
C GLU A 515 31.03 15.46 32.91
N GLN A 516 30.10 14.68 32.35
CA GLN A 516 28.77 15.16 32.00
C GLN A 516 28.01 15.68 33.19
N SER A 517 28.02 14.95 34.31
CA SER A 517 27.36 15.36 35.57
C SER A 517 27.91 16.69 36.05
N HIS A 518 29.22 16.88 36.11
CA HIS A 518 29.86 18.12 36.54
C HIS A 518 29.55 19.31 35.62
N LEU A 519 29.58 19.08 34.29
CA LEU A 519 29.25 20.11 33.31
C LEU A 519 27.84 20.63 33.50
N LEU A 520 26.86 19.71 33.61
CA LEU A 520 25.45 20.04 33.77
C LEU A 520 25.16 20.70 35.14
N MET A 521 25.84 20.25 36.18
CA MET A 521 25.78 20.89 37.51
C MET A 521 26.29 22.33 37.46
N ASN A 522 27.40 22.58 36.75
CA ASN A 522 27.95 23.93 36.59
C ASN A 522 27.07 24.81 35.69
N ALA A 523 26.38 24.19 34.70
CA ALA A 523 25.42 24.86 33.84
C ALA A 523 24.15 25.28 34.55
N GLY A 524 23.87 24.76 35.75
CA GLY A 524 22.74 25.16 36.59
C GLY A 524 21.58 24.17 36.64
N CYS A 525 21.72 22.94 36.06
CA CYS A 525 20.68 21.91 36.17
C CYS A 525 20.23 21.69 37.62
N ASP A 526 18.95 21.45 37.81
CA ASP A 526 18.35 21.20 39.12
C ASP A 526 18.44 19.72 39.50
N TYR A 527 18.19 18.81 38.56
CA TYR A 527 18.11 17.37 38.81
C TYR A 527 18.88 16.58 37.76
N PHE A 528 19.22 15.34 38.11
CA PHE A 528 20.11 14.49 37.31
C PHE A 528 19.58 13.05 37.28
N GLN A 529 19.63 12.41 36.10
CA GLN A 529 19.22 11.03 35.87
C GLN A 529 20.13 10.40 34.84
N GLY A 530 20.47 9.12 34.99
CA GLY A 530 21.30 8.40 34.04
C GLY A 530 22.03 7.22 34.68
N TYR A 531 22.65 6.40 33.83
CA TYR A 531 23.34 5.18 34.28
C TYR A 531 24.56 5.45 35.17
N TYR A 532 25.10 6.64 35.13
CA TYR A 532 26.13 7.07 36.07
C TYR A 532 25.59 7.15 37.52
N ILE A 533 24.29 7.42 37.69
CA ILE A 533 23.63 7.54 39.00
C ILE A 533 23.06 6.20 39.42
N SER A 534 22.17 5.65 38.58
CA SER A 534 21.57 4.33 38.73
C SER A 534 21.01 3.85 37.43
N LYS A 535 21.05 2.55 37.16
CA LYS A 535 20.19 1.91 36.16
C LYS A 535 18.77 1.84 36.70
N PRO A 536 17.75 1.61 35.84
CA PRO A 536 16.42 1.24 36.33
C PRO A 536 16.51 0.00 37.24
N ILE A 537 15.96 0.09 38.43
CA ILE A 537 16.05 -0.92 39.49
C ILE A 537 14.66 -1.36 39.96
N SER A 538 14.54 -2.56 40.48
CA SER A 538 13.32 -3.10 41.04
C SER A 538 12.98 -2.42 42.39
N LEU A 539 11.73 -2.62 42.86
CA LEU A 539 11.32 -2.12 44.15
C LEU A 539 12.18 -2.64 45.32
N LEU A 540 12.70 -3.87 45.21
CA LEU A 540 13.59 -4.48 46.21
C LEU A 540 14.96 -3.81 46.21
N GLU A 541 15.52 -3.56 45.04
CA GLU A 541 16.83 -2.89 44.91
C GLU A 541 16.82 -1.42 45.32
N LEU A 542 15.65 -0.75 45.37
CA LEU A 542 15.51 0.62 45.90
C LEU A 542 15.93 0.72 47.37
N ALA A 543 15.72 -0.30 48.17
CA ALA A 543 16.13 -0.32 49.55
C ALA A 543 17.67 -0.37 49.69
N GLU A 544 18.34 -1.17 48.86
CA GLU A 544 19.81 -1.25 48.81
C GLU A 544 20.42 0.06 48.29
N TYR A 545 19.75 0.71 47.31
CA TYR A 545 20.17 2.00 46.77
C TYR A 545 20.16 3.10 47.85
N ARG A 546 19.17 3.10 48.74
CA ARG A 546 19.11 4.01 49.88
C ARG A 546 20.32 3.81 50.83
N GLU A 547 20.65 2.58 51.16
CA GLU A 547 21.80 2.28 52.01
C GLU A 547 23.11 2.77 51.40
N TYR A 548 23.27 2.61 50.10
CA TYR A 548 24.44 3.12 49.36
C TYR A 548 24.53 4.65 49.39
N GLN A 549 23.41 5.37 49.21
CA GLN A 549 23.39 6.83 49.31
C GLN A 549 23.71 7.33 50.72
N TYR A 550 23.16 6.67 51.73
CA TYR A 550 23.40 7.04 53.11
C TYR A 550 24.85 6.84 53.54
N THR A 551 25.51 5.79 53.08
CA THR A 551 26.94 5.54 53.32
C THR A 551 27.83 6.49 52.53
N ALA A 552 27.45 6.92 51.34
CA ALA A 552 28.19 7.90 50.54
C ALA A 552 28.17 9.33 51.15
N GLU A 553 27.07 9.70 51.83
CA GLU A 553 26.98 10.97 52.55
C GLU A 553 27.87 10.99 53.81
N LEU A 554 28.22 9.84 54.40
CA LEU A 554 29.03 9.72 55.60
C LEU A 554 30.54 9.61 55.29
N THR A 555 30.93 9.48 54.02
CA THR A 555 32.36 9.50 53.62
C THR A 555 32.72 10.89 53.08
N PRO A 556 33.59 11.66 53.80
CA PRO A 556 33.97 13.03 53.42
C PRO A 556 34.76 13.13 52.11
#